data_0f63024a89c92dfc57baa5865bca9486
#
_entry.id   0f63024a89c92dfc57baa5865bca9486
#
_cell.length_a   1.000
_cell.length_b   1.000
_cell.length_c   1.000
_cell.angle_alpha   90.00
_cell.angle_beta   90.00
_cell.angle_gamma   90.00
#
_symmetry.space_group_name_H-M   'P 1'
#
loop_
_entity.id
_entity.type
_entity.pdbx_description
1 polymer ?
#
loop_
_entity_poly.entity_id
_entity_poly.type
_entity_poly.pdbx_seq_one_letter_code
_entity_poly.pdbx_strand_id
1 'polypeptide(L)'
;DDELGQLCGDLEDMRKRLKNTAEEKLKFDKENKELISNISHDLKTPVTTIKGYAEGIMDGVADTPEKMDKYIRTIYNKANEMNTLINELTLYSKIDTNRIPYNFNIISVNDYFTDCAEDLSLELESKNVEFGYFNYVDPEVKVIADAEQIKRVVHNIVNNSLKYMDKRKPIINLRVKDVGDFIQVELEDNGKGIAAKDLPNIFDRFYRTDASRNSSKGG
;
A
#
# COMPACT_ATOMS: atom_id res chain seq x y z
N ASP A 1 -34.76 15.01 -43.30
CA ASP A 1 -35.15 15.13 -41.85
C ASP A 1 -34.37 14.17 -40.96
N ASP A 2 -33.83 13.08 -41.53
CA ASP A 2 -33.07 12.07 -40.75
C ASP A 2 -31.63 12.50 -40.45
N GLU A 3 -30.96 13.16 -41.40
CA GLU A 3 -29.56 13.62 -41.24
C GLU A 3 -29.43 14.73 -40.18
N LEU A 4 -30.42 15.63 -40.09
CA LEU A 4 -30.41 16.69 -39.07
C LEU A 4 -30.65 16.14 -37.66
N GLY A 5 -31.50 15.12 -37.55
CA GLY A 5 -31.75 14.39 -36.31
C GLY A 5 -30.50 13.64 -35.84
N GLN A 6 -29.80 13.01 -36.77
CA GLN A 6 -28.54 12.28 -36.49
C GLN A 6 -27.44 13.26 -36.05
N LEU A 7 -27.29 14.39 -36.74
CA LEU A 7 -26.33 15.43 -36.36
C LEU A 7 -26.61 15.99 -34.95
N CYS A 8 -27.86 16.23 -34.59
CA CYS A 8 -28.26 16.67 -33.26
C CYS A 8 -27.91 15.60 -32.20
N GLY A 9 -28.11 14.31 -32.50
CA GLY A 9 -27.71 13.20 -31.64
C GLY A 9 -26.21 13.15 -31.42
N ASP A 10 -25.43 13.25 -32.48
CA ASP A 10 -23.97 13.22 -32.44
C ASP A 10 -23.41 14.42 -31.63
N LEU A 11 -23.98 15.61 -31.79
CA LEU A 11 -23.61 16.78 -30.99
C LEU A 11 -23.93 16.62 -29.51
N GLU A 12 -25.08 16.03 -29.17
CA GLU A 12 -25.43 15.76 -27.76
C GLU A 12 -24.53 14.73 -27.13
N ASP A 13 -24.15 13.68 -27.87
CA ASP A 13 -23.18 12.68 -27.41
C ASP A 13 -21.78 13.28 -27.23
N MET A 14 -21.34 14.13 -28.15
CA MET A 14 -20.10 14.86 -28.01
C MET A 14 -20.11 15.79 -26.80
N ARG A 15 -21.22 16.49 -26.56
CA ARG A 15 -21.41 17.34 -25.37
C ARG A 15 -21.29 16.52 -24.08
N LYS A 16 -21.96 15.37 -24.02
CA LYS A 16 -21.89 14.47 -22.86
C LYS A 16 -20.47 13.96 -22.62
N ARG A 17 -19.78 13.53 -23.66
CA ARG A 17 -18.39 13.07 -23.56
C ARG A 17 -17.46 14.18 -23.06
N LEU A 18 -17.57 15.38 -23.63
CA LEU A 18 -16.79 16.54 -23.18
C LEU A 18 -17.05 16.88 -21.72
N LYS A 19 -18.31 16.86 -21.29
CA LYS A 19 -18.67 17.11 -19.89
C LYS A 19 -18.05 16.08 -18.97
N ASN A 20 -18.20 14.78 -19.28
CA ASN A 20 -17.62 13.69 -18.48
C ASN A 20 -16.08 13.81 -18.40
N THR A 21 -15.41 14.07 -19.54
CA THR A 21 -13.96 14.26 -19.56
C THR A 21 -13.52 15.46 -18.73
N ALA A 22 -14.29 16.55 -18.75
CA ALA A 22 -14.00 17.74 -17.93
C ALA A 22 -14.20 17.45 -16.42
N GLU A 23 -15.25 16.72 -16.06
CA GLU A 23 -15.50 16.31 -14.67
C GLU A 23 -14.44 15.36 -14.17
N GLU A 24 -14.03 14.37 -14.96
CA GLU A 24 -12.93 13.46 -14.66
C GLU A 24 -11.61 14.22 -14.46
N LYS A 25 -11.30 15.18 -15.32
CA LYS A 25 -10.10 16.02 -15.19
C LYS A 25 -10.12 16.85 -13.91
N LEU A 26 -11.25 17.48 -13.58
CA LEU A 26 -11.38 18.24 -12.34
C LEU A 26 -11.22 17.36 -11.10
N LYS A 27 -11.79 16.14 -11.12
CA LYS A 27 -11.62 15.15 -10.05
C LYS A 27 -10.14 14.78 -9.90
N PHE A 28 -9.47 14.47 -11.01
CA PHE A 28 -8.06 14.13 -11.05
C PHE A 28 -7.15 15.26 -10.50
N ASP A 29 -7.41 16.52 -10.92
CA ASP A 29 -6.65 17.68 -10.45
C ASP A 29 -6.84 17.89 -8.93
N LYS A 30 -8.04 17.65 -8.41
CA LYS A 30 -8.33 17.71 -6.97
C LYS A 30 -7.59 16.64 -6.21
N GLU A 31 -7.68 15.39 -6.67
CA GLU A 31 -6.99 14.24 -6.07
C GLU A 31 -5.46 14.46 -6.04
N ASN A 32 -4.88 15.00 -7.11
CA ASN A 32 -3.44 15.31 -7.15
C ASN A 32 -3.05 16.41 -6.15
N LYS A 33 -3.86 17.44 -5.98
CA LYS A 33 -3.61 18.49 -4.97
C LYS A 33 -3.66 17.92 -3.55
N GLU A 34 -4.65 17.09 -3.27
CA GLU A 34 -4.79 16.41 -1.97
C GLU A 34 -3.59 15.48 -1.71
N LEU A 35 -3.15 14.74 -2.73
CA LEU A 35 -1.95 13.91 -2.67
C LEU A 35 -0.72 14.71 -2.27
N ILE A 36 -0.41 15.78 -3.03
CA ILE A 36 0.76 16.62 -2.77
C ILE A 36 0.71 17.19 -1.36
N SER A 37 -0.45 17.63 -0.90
CA SER A 37 -0.66 18.13 0.45
C SER A 37 -0.38 17.08 1.52
N ASN A 38 -0.93 15.86 1.34
CA ASN A 38 -0.77 14.76 2.29
C ASN A 38 0.70 14.30 2.34
N ILE A 39 1.35 14.14 1.18
CA ILE A 39 2.78 13.78 1.11
C ILE A 39 3.65 14.84 1.80
N SER A 40 3.37 16.11 1.53
CA SER A 40 4.12 17.22 2.15
C SER A 40 4.01 17.18 3.67
N HIS A 41 2.82 16.89 4.21
CA HIS A 41 2.59 16.72 5.64
C HIS A 41 3.32 15.50 6.19
N ASP A 42 3.19 14.35 5.50
CA ASP A 42 3.76 13.07 5.95
C ASP A 42 5.31 13.05 5.86
N LEU A 43 5.91 13.84 4.96
CA LEU A 43 7.36 14.07 4.90
C LEU A 43 7.83 15.09 5.94
N LYS A 44 7.03 16.12 6.25
CA LYS A 44 7.42 17.16 7.22
C LYS A 44 7.58 16.60 8.64
N THR A 45 6.74 15.64 9.02
CA THR A 45 6.76 15.05 10.37
C THR A 45 8.08 14.34 10.67
N PRO A 46 8.57 13.37 9.89
CA PRO A 46 9.86 12.72 10.14
C PRO A 46 11.04 13.70 10.02
N VAL A 47 11.01 14.65 9.08
CA VAL A 47 12.05 15.68 8.95
C VAL A 47 12.15 16.51 10.22
N THR A 48 11.02 16.97 10.78
CA THR A 48 11.00 17.74 12.03
C THR A 48 11.54 16.92 13.20
N THR A 49 11.19 15.63 13.26
CA THR A 49 11.69 14.71 14.28
C THR A 49 13.21 14.52 14.16
N ILE A 50 13.72 14.22 12.95
CA ILE A 50 15.16 14.08 12.69
C ILE A 50 15.90 15.36 13.14
N LYS A 51 15.39 16.53 12.73
CA LYS A 51 15.98 17.79 13.07
C LYS A 51 16.03 18.01 14.59
N GLY A 52 14.93 17.76 15.31
CA GLY A 52 14.88 17.94 16.77
C GLY A 52 15.82 17.00 17.51
N TYR A 53 15.96 15.74 17.09
CA TYR A 53 16.92 14.82 17.70
C TYR A 53 18.37 15.18 17.37
N ALA A 54 18.65 15.65 16.14
CA ALA A 54 19.97 16.13 15.77
C ALA A 54 20.38 17.38 16.57
N GLU A 55 19.48 18.36 16.71
CA GLU A 55 19.67 19.54 17.56
C GLU A 55 19.92 19.14 19.00
N GLY A 56 19.15 18.19 19.56
CA GLY A 56 19.36 17.69 20.91
C GLY A 56 20.71 16.99 21.12
N ILE A 57 21.29 16.37 20.07
CA ILE A 57 22.67 15.86 20.13
C ILE A 57 23.67 17.04 20.12
N MET A 58 23.49 18.02 19.23
CA MET A 58 24.37 19.18 19.10
C MET A 58 24.38 20.04 20.35
N ASP A 59 23.23 20.19 21.01
CA ASP A 59 23.06 21.00 22.25
C ASP A 59 23.47 20.22 23.51
N GLY A 60 23.96 19.00 23.39
CA GLY A 60 24.40 18.18 24.50
C GLY A 60 23.29 17.63 25.39
N VAL A 61 22.02 17.63 24.91
CA VAL A 61 20.87 17.05 25.64
C VAL A 61 21.00 15.53 25.73
N ALA A 62 21.63 14.91 24.72
CA ALA A 62 21.99 13.49 24.70
C ALA A 62 23.30 13.28 25.49
N ASP A 63 23.26 13.51 26.80
CA ASP A 63 24.38 13.57 27.74
C ASP A 63 24.88 12.21 28.23
N THR A 64 24.19 11.11 27.87
CA THR A 64 24.59 9.72 28.19
C THR A 64 24.69 8.86 26.96
N PRO A 65 25.52 7.76 26.96
CA PRO A 65 25.60 6.83 25.86
C PRO A 65 24.25 6.25 25.45
N GLU A 66 23.38 5.95 26.41
CA GLU A 66 22.05 5.38 26.18
C GLU A 66 21.13 6.37 25.48
N LYS A 67 21.17 7.66 25.91
CA LYS A 67 20.41 8.72 25.24
C LYS A 67 20.94 8.97 23.83
N MET A 68 22.26 8.98 23.67
CA MET A 68 22.89 9.14 22.35
C MET A 68 22.46 8.03 21.39
N ASP A 69 22.54 6.76 21.82
CA ASP A 69 22.11 5.61 21.02
C ASP A 69 20.62 5.73 20.65
N LYS A 70 19.76 6.06 21.62
CA LYS A 70 18.33 6.29 21.38
C LYS A 70 18.08 7.38 20.34
N TYR A 71 18.79 8.51 20.41
CA TYR A 71 18.62 9.62 19.48
C TYR A 71 19.05 9.22 18.07
N ILE A 72 20.21 8.59 17.94
CA ILE A 72 20.73 8.10 16.65
C ILE A 72 19.78 7.07 16.04
N ARG A 73 19.28 6.09 16.82
CA ARG A 73 18.29 5.11 16.33
C ARG A 73 17.00 5.77 15.88
N THR A 74 16.54 6.79 16.60
CA THR A 74 15.33 7.51 16.21
C THR A 74 15.54 8.23 14.87
N ILE A 75 16.67 8.91 14.68
CA ILE A 75 17.03 9.56 13.42
C ILE A 75 17.07 8.52 12.29
N TYR A 76 17.76 7.39 12.51
CA TYR A 76 17.88 6.31 11.51
C TYR A 76 16.51 5.74 11.11
N ASN A 77 15.65 5.45 12.11
CA ASN A 77 14.31 4.90 11.83
C ASN A 77 13.45 5.90 11.05
N LYS A 78 13.50 7.19 11.41
CA LYS A 78 12.74 8.23 10.69
C LYS A 78 13.26 8.48 9.28
N ALA A 79 14.55 8.34 9.04
CA ALA A 79 15.13 8.38 7.70
C ALA A 79 14.64 7.19 6.84
N ASN A 80 14.55 5.98 7.42
CA ASN A 80 14.01 4.81 6.74
C ASN A 80 12.51 4.96 6.42
N GLU A 81 11.71 5.52 7.35
CA GLU A 81 10.31 5.84 7.09
C GLU A 81 10.16 6.80 5.90
N MET A 82 11.00 7.85 5.82
CA MET A 82 11.01 8.77 4.69
C MET A 82 11.38 8.07 3.37
N ASN A 83 12.37 7.18 3.39
CA ASN A 83 12.75 6.44 2.20
C ASN A 83 11.60 5.55 1.69
N THR A 84 10.84 4.93 2.60
CA THR A 84 9.64 4.17 2.25
C THR A 84 8.59 5.06 1.58
N LEU A 85 8.28 6.24 2.13
CA LEU A 85 7.34 7.18 1.55
C LEU A 85 7.77 7.66 0.15
N ILE A 86 9.06 7.95 -0.04
CA ILE A 86 9.61 8.35 -1.35
C ILE A 86 9.47 7.22 -2.37
N ASN A 87 9.72 5.97 -1.97
CA ASN A 87 9.56 4.81 -2.85
C ASN A 87 8.10 4.58 -3.24
N GLU A 88 7.16 4.76 -2.30
CA GLU A 88 5.72 4.70 -2.55
C GLU A 88 5.28 5.79 -3.55
N LEU A 89 5.76 7.02 -3.38
CA LEU A 89 5.50 8.12 -4.30
C LEU A 89 6.07 7.87 -5.70
N THR A 90 7.29 7.35 -5.76
CA THR A 90 7.95 7.02 -7.04
C THR A 90 7.17 5.94 -7.78
N LEU A 91 6.70 4.92 -7.07
CA LEU A 91 5.82 3.91 -7.65
C LEU A 91 4.52 4.51 -8.16
N TYR A 92 3.87 5.36 -7.33
CA TYR A 92 2.66 6.05 -7.74
C TYR A 92 2.84 6.79 -9.06
N SER A 93 3.91 7.57 -9.18
CA SER A 93 4.24 8.29 -10.41
C SER A 93 4.43 7.36 -11.62
N LYS A 94 5.01 6.16 -11.42
CA LYS A 94 5.19 5.16 -12.47
C LYS A 94 3.86 4.51 -12.88
N ILE A 95 2.97 4.23 -11.93
CA ILE A 95 1.63 3.68 -12.19
C ILE A 95 0.82 4.68 -13.01
N ASP A 96 0.78 5.93 -12.56
CA ASP A 96 -0.02 6.99 -13.17
C ASP A 96 0.40 7.30 -14.61
N THR A 97 1.69 7.16 -14.91
CA THR A 97 2.25 7.32 -16.25
C THR A 97 2.24 6.05 -17.11
N ASN A 98 1.67 4.94 -16.60
CA ASN A 98 1.70 3.61 -17.23
C ASN A 98 3.13 3.16 -17.62
N ARG A 99 4.12 3.51 -16.78
CA ARG A 99 5.56 3.25 -17.01
C ARG A 99 6.13 2.16 -16.12
N ILE A 100 5.29 1.31 -15.53
CA ILE A 100 5.81 0.15 -14.83
C ILE A 100 6.29 -0.84 -15.89
N PRO A 101 7.58 -1.17 -15.93
CA PRO A 101 8.07 -2.23 -16.78
C PRO A 101 7.68 -3.57 -16.17
N TYR A 102 6.45 -4.04 -16.47
CA TYR A 102 6.03 -5.36 -16.02
C TYR A 102 6.89 -6.44 -16.66
N ASN A 103 7.36 -7.39 -15.86
CA ASN A 103 8.11 -8.55 -16.28
C ASN A 103 7.28 -9.81 -16.10
N PHE A 104 6.38 -10.07 -17.06
CA PHE A 104 5.53 -11.26 -17.04
C PHE A 104 6.30 -12.51 -17.42
N ASN A 105 6.31 -13.49 -16.52
CA ASN A 105 6.91 -14.80 -16.73
C ASN A 105 5.93 -15.90 -16.37
N ILE A 106 6.18 -17.11 -16.89
CA ILE A 106 5.48 -18.30 -16.42
C ILE A 106 6.09 -18.71 -15.08
N ILE A 107 5.28 -18.70 -14.03
CA ILE A 107 5.69 -19.10 -12.69
C ILE A 107 4.88 -20.29 -12.20
N SER A 108 5.52 -21.22 -11.49
CA SER A 108 4.85 -22.27 -10.71
C SER A 108 4.15 -21.62 -9.53
N VAL A 109 2.84 -21.81 -9.41
CA VAL A 109 2.06 -21.25 -8.30
C VAL A 109 2.51 -21.84 -6.97
N ASN A 110 2.74 -23.15 -6.95
CA ASN A 110 3.17 -23.88 -5.76
C ASN A 110 4.51 -23.38 -5.25
N ASP A 111 5.52 -23.34 -6.11
CA ASP A 111 6.88 -22.97 -5.70
C ASP A 111 6.92 -21.51 -5.27
N TYR A 112 6.31 -20.61 -6.05
CA TYR A 112 6.28 -19.18 -5.76
C TYR A 112 5.64 -18.86 -4.41
N PHE A 113 4.46 -19.43 -4.11
CA PHE A 113 3.79 -19.14 -2.85
C PHE A 113 4.39 -19.90 -1.67
N THR A 114 5.08 -21.01 -1.88
CA THR A 114 5.88 -21.67 -0.84
C THR A 114 7.04 -20.79 -0.41
N ASP A 115 7.85 -20.30 -1.36
CA ASP A 115 8.95 -19.36 -1.09
C ASP A 115 8.44 -18.08 -0.40
N CYS A 116 7.33 -17.54 -0.90
CA CYS A 116 6.70 -16.35 -0.31
C CYS A 116 6.22 -16.61 1.15
N ALA A 117 5.68 -17.79 1.41
CA ALA A 117 5.23 -18.17 2.75
C ALA A 117 6.40 -18.38 3.72
N GLU A 118 7.52 -18.93 3.25
CA GLU A 118 8.75 -19.08 4.06
C GLU A 118 9.30 -17.69 4.46
N ASP A 119 9.43 -16.77 3.51
CA ASP A 119 9.85 -15.37 3.78
C ASP A 119 8.93 -14.70 4.81
N LEU A 120 7.60 -14.81 4.62
CA LEU A 120 6.61 -14.23 5.53
C LEU A 120 6.63 -14.88 6.90
N SER A 121 6.83 -16.19 6.99
CA SER A 121 6.90 -16.92 8.27
C SER A 121 8.03 -16.37 9.14
N LEU A 122 9.23 -16.20 8.58
CA LEU A 122 10.39 -15.66 9.29
C LEU A 122 10.14 -14.22 9.76
N GLU A 123 9.55 -13.39 8.89
CA GLU A 123 9.23 -11.99 9.24
C GLU A 123 8.19 -11.90 10.36
N LEU A 124 7.10 -12.66 10.26
CA LEU A 124 5.98 -12.62 11.20
C LEU A 124 6.32 -13.25 12.55
N GLU A 125 7.14 -14.31 12.57
CA GLU A 125 7.66 -14.91 13.80
C GLU A 125 8.47 -13.88 14.61
N SER A 126 9.32 -13.11 13.95
CA SER A 126 10.10 -12.05 14.60
C SER A 126 9.23 -10.96 15.27
N LYS A 127 7.98 -10.84 14.83
CA LYS A 127 6.97 -9.89 15.34
C LYS A 127 5.95 -10.55 16.29
N ASN A 128 6.15 -11.83 16.65
CA ASN A 128 5.24 -12.62 17.48
C ASN A 128 3.82 -12.73 16.89
N VAL A 129 3.72 -12.87 15.57
CA VAL A 129 2.47 -13.08 14.83
C VAL A 129 2.41 -14.54 14.39
N GLU A 130 1.32 -15.23 14.71
CA GLU A 130 1.07 -16.59 14.23
C GLU A 130 0.73 -16.55 12.74
N PHE A 131 1.42 -17.37 11.94
CA PHE A 131 1.24 -17.42 10.50
C PHE A 131 0.80 -18.81 10.05
N GLY A 132 -0.29 -18.85 9.26
CA GLY A 132 -0.79 -20.07 8.61
C GLY A 132 -0.67 -19.99 7.10
N TYR A 133 -0.08 -20.99 6.46
CA TYR A 133 -0.05 -21.14 5.01
C TYR A 133 -0.81 -22.37 4.56
N PHE A 134 -1.73 -22.19 3.60
CA PHE A 134 -2.58 -23.25 3.08
C PHE A 134 -2.63 -23.17 1.55
N ASN A 135 -2.03 -24.14 0.88
CA ASN A 135 -2.05 -24.23 -0.58
C ASN A 135 -2.96 -25.38 -1.03
N TYR A 136 -3.95 -25.05 -1.84
CA TYR A 136 -4.92 -25.98 -2.40
C TYR A 136 -4.81 -26.10 -3.93
N VAL A 137 -3.67 -25.68 -4.47
CA VAL A 137 -3.40 -25.68 -5.92
C VAL A 137 -2.56 -26.90 -6.25
N ASP A 138 -2.87 -27.54 -7.39
CA ASP A 138 -2.07 -28.65 -7.91
C ASP A 138 -0.63 -28.15 -8.19
N PRO A 139 0.41 -28.92 -7.80
CA PRO A 139 1.81 -28.50 -8.00
C PRO A 139 2.21 -28.18 -9.46
N GLU A 140 1.51 -28.76 -10.44
CA GLU A 140 1.81 -28.53 -11.85
C GLU A 140 1.22 -27.23 -12.41
N VAL A 141 0.36 -26.55 -11.66
CA VAL A 141 -0.32 -25.33 -12.10
C VAL A 141 0.67 -24.16 -12.23
N LYS A 142 0.63 -23.53 -13.39
CA LYS A 142 1.45 -22.37 -13.74
C LYS A 142 0.56 -21.21 -14.17
N VAL A 143 1.03 -19.98 -13.88
CA VAL A 143 0.36 -18.75 -14.29
C VAL A 143 1.35 -17.81 -14.95
N ILE A 144 0.86 -16.91 -15.80
CA ILE A 144 1.66 -15.79 -16.33
C ILE A 144 1.49 -14.62 -15.40
N ALA A 145 2.57 -14.25 -14.72
CA ALA A 145 2.53 -13.16 -13.77
C ALA A 145 3.89 -12.48 -13.61
N ASP A 146 3.89 -11.29 -13.02
CA ASP A 146 5.08 -10.61 -12.54
C ASP A 146 5.27 -10.92 -11.05
N ALA A 147 6.24 -11.79 -10.76
CA ALA A 147 6.53 -12.27 -9.40
C ALA A 147 6.83 -11.13 -8.41
N GLU A 148 7.58 -10.12 -8.85
CA GLU A 148 7.94 -8.97 -8.02
C GLU A 148 6.71 -8.12 -7.65
N GLN A 149 5.79 -7.92 -8.60
CA GLN A 149 4.57 -7.16 -8.33
C GLN A 149 3.61 -7.92 -7.42
N ILE A 150 3.49 -9.25 -7.58
CA ILE A 150 2.71 -10.08 -6.64
C ILE A 150 3.31 -10.03 -5.24
N LYS A 151 4.64 -10.21 -5.10
CA LYS A 151 5.34 -10.10 -3.81
C LYS A 151 5.03 -8.77 -3.14
N ARG A 152 5.04 -7.69 -3.90
CA ARG A 152 4.73 -6.35 -3.41
C ARG A 152 3.29 -6.22 -2.92
N VAL A 153 2.31 -6.77 -3.66
CA VAL A 153 0.90 -6.78 -3.22
C VAL A 153 0.75 -7.52 -1.90
N VAL A 154 1.32 -8.72 -1.79
CA VAL A 154 1.28 -9.54 -0.56
C VAL A 154 1.89 -8.77 0.62
N HIS A 155 3.09 -8.20 0.46
CA HIS A 155 3.74 -7.43 1.52
C HIS A 155 2.95 -6.18 1.93
N ASN A 156 2.32 -5.49 0.98
CA ASN A 156 1.49 -4.32 1.29
C ASN A 156 0.29 -4.70 2.16
N ILE A 157 -0.37 -5.82 1.85
CA ILE A 157 -1.51 -6.29 2.63
C ILE A 157 -1.04 -6.76 4.02
N VAL A 158 0.03 -7.55 4.10
CA VAL A 158 0.61 -8.02 5.38
C VAL A 158 1.04 -6.84 6.26
N ASN A 159 1.70 -5.83 5.70
CA ASN A 159 2.08 -4.63 6.44
C ASN A 159 0.86 -3.84 6.94
N ASN A 160 -0.21 -3.78 6.16
CA ASN A 160 -1.46 -3.20 6.62
C ASN A 160 -2.07 -4.01 7.76
N SER A 161 -2.11 -5.34 7.66
CA SER A 161 -2.58 -6.22 8.73
C SER A 161 -1.79 -6.00 10.01
N LEU A 162 -0.46 -5.98 9.94
CA LEU A 162 0.42 -5.72 11.10
C LEU A 162 0.16 -4.35 11.74
N LYS A 163 -0.01 -3.32 10.93
CA LYS A 163 -0.26 -1.94 11.40
C LYS A 163 -1.58 -1.80 12.17
N TYR A 164 -2.58 -2.60 11.79
CA TYR A 164 -3.92 -2.54 12.38
C TYR A 164 -4.25 -3.72 13.28
N MET A 165 -3.24 -4.52 13.62
CA MET A 165 -3.35 -5.61 14.56
C MET A 165 -3.54 -5.08 15.99
N ASP A 166 -4.58 -5.54 16.68
CA ASP A 166 -4.93 -5.10 18.04
C ASP A 166 -5.18 -6.28 18.98
N LYS A 167 -4.95 -7.52 18.54
CA LYS A 167 -5.22 -8.72 19.30
C LYS A 167 -4.01 -9.16 20.13
N ARG A 168 -4.31 -9.78 21.29
CA ARG A 168 -3.27 -10.36 22.15
C ARG A 168 -2.54 -11.54 21.48
N LYS A 169 -3.23 -12.25 20.58
CA LYS A 169 -2.67 -13.30 19.74
C LYS A 169 -2.95 -12.92 18.29
N PRO A 170 -2.02 -12.23 17.65
CA PRO A 170 -2.18 -11.84 16.25
C PRO A 170 -2.00 -13.05 15.34
N ILE A 171 -2.89 -13.20 14.36
CA ILE A 171 -2.89 -14.32 13.40
C ILE A 171 -3.04 -13.75 12.00
N ILE A 172 -2.23 -14.23 11.07
CA ILE A 172 -2.37 -13.98 9.63
C ILE A 172 -2.37 -15.33 8.90
N ASN A 173 -3.32 -15.53 8.01
CA ASN A 173 -3.41 -16.73 7.17
C ASN A 173 -3.29 -16.34 5.69
N LEU A 174 -2.46 -17.08 4.96
CA LEU A 174 -2.35 -17.03 3.51
C LEU A 174 -2.94 -18.31 2.92
N ARG A 175 -3.97 -18.19 2.08
CA ARG A 175 -4.57 -19.32 1.36
C ARG A 175 -4.46 -19.10 -0.13
N VAL A 176 -4.07 -20.13 -0.86
CA VAL A 176 -3.99 -20.14 -2.32
C VAL A 176 -4.88 -21.25 -2.86
N LYS A 177 -5.80 -20.89 -3.77
CA LYS A 177 -6.82 -21.78 -4.31
C LYS A 177 -6.89 -21.68 -5.82
N ASP A 178 -7.11 -22.80 -6.47
CA ASP A 178 -7.52 -22.84 -7.86
C ASP A 178 -9.05 -22.69 -7.94
N VAL A 179 -9.52 -21.70 -8.66
CA VAL A 179 -10.96 -21.44 -8.88
C VAL A 179 -11.33 -21.53 -10.36
N GLY A 180 -10.60 -22.33 -11.12
CA GLY A 180 -10.79 -22.58 -12.54
C GLY A 180 -9.90 -21.69 -13.40
N ASP A 181 -10.43 -20.63 -14.00
CA ASP A 181 -9.65 -19.73 -14.87
C ASP A 181 -8.66 -18.82 -14.10
N PHE A 182 -8.72 -18.82 -12.76
CA PHE A 182 -7.94 -17.93 -11.91
C PHE A 182 -7.36 -18.65 -10.69
N ILE A 183 -6.25 -18.12 -10.20
CA ILE A 183 -5.73 -18.45 -8.88
C ILE A 183 -6.20 -17.37 -7.90
N GLN A 184 -6.90 -17.80 -6.87
CA GLN A 184 -7.37 -16.93 -5.79
C GLN A 184 -6.35 -16.97 -4.64
N VAL A 185 -5.88 -15.80 -4.25
CA VAL A 185 -5.00 -15.61 -3.10
C VAL A 185 -5.78 -14.86 -2.01
N GLU A 186 -5.93 -15.48 -0.86
CA GLU A 186 -6.63 -14.92 0.29
C GLU A 186 -5.62 -14.62 1.40
N LEU A 187 -5.61 -13.39 1.89
CA LEU A 187 -4.91 -12.98 3.10
C LEU A 187 -5.97 -12.61 4.14
N GLU A 188 -5.97 -13.32 5.26
CA GLU A 188 -6.91 -13.11 6.36
C GLU A 188 -6.12 -12.74 7.62
N ASP A 189 -6.55 -11.69 8.30
CA ASP A 189 -6.04 -11.32 9.61
C ASP A 189 -7.16 -11.27 10.66
N ASN A 190 -6.79 -11.37 11.94
CA ASN A 190 -7.71 -11.23 13.05
C ASN A 190 -7.65 -9.85 13.72
N GLY A 191 -7.15 -8.83 13.02
CA GLY A 191 -7.07 -7.45 13.49
C GLY A 191 -8.43 -6.79 13.72
N LYS A 192 -8.44 -5.46 13.81
CA LYS A 192 -9.65 -4.68 14.09
C LYS A 192 -10.66 -4.64 12.95
N GLY A 193 -10.27 -5.10 11.76
CA GLY A 193 -11.09 -5.05 10.55
C GLY A 193 -11.31 -3.64 10.00
N ILE A 194 -12.15 -3.55 8.97
CA ILE A 194 -12.50 -2.29 8.27
C ILE A 194 -13.99 -2.04 8.49
N ALA A 195 -14.34 -0.83 8.89
CA ALA A 195 -15.74 -0.46 9.09
C ALA A 195 -16.50 -0.51 7.75
N ALA A 196 -17.74 -0.99 7.77
CA ALA A 196 -18.57 -1.17 6.57
C ALA A 196 -18.70 0.11 5.72
N LYS A 197 -18.72 1.28 6.36
CA LYS A 197 -18.77 2.59 5.69
C LYS A 197 -17.51 2.91 4.87
N ASP A 198 -16.37 2.32 5.25
CA ASP A 198 -15.08 2.59 4.63
C ASP A 198 -14.78 1.60 3.49
N LEU A 199 -15.39 0.38 3.51
CA LEU A 199 -15.15 -0.67 2.52
C LEU A 199 -15.28 -0.23 1.06
N PRO A 200 -16.27 0.58 0.65
CA PRO A 200 -16.38 1.02 -0.74
C PRO A 200 -15.21 1.85 -1.24
N ASN A 201 -14.49 2.49 -0.32
CA ASN A 201 -13.47 3.48 -0.64
C ASN A 201 -12.03 2.99 -0.38
N ILE A 202 -11.83 1.76 0.14
CA ILE A 202 -10.48 1.27 0.51
C ILE A 202 -9.53 1.12 -0.69
N PHE A 203 -10.08 1.03 -1.90
CA PHE A 203 -9.31 0.99 -3.15
C PHE A 203 -9.20 2.37 -3.81
N ASP A 204 -9.89 3.39 -3.25
CA ASP A 204 -9.73 4.74 -3.75
C ASP A 204 -8.34 5.27 -3.41
N ARG A 205 -7.77 5.98 -4.35
CA ARG A 205 -6.44 6.55 -4.21
C ARG A 205 -6.40 7.49 -3.00
N PHE A 206 -5.41 7.30 -2.13
CA PHE A 206 -5.16 8.13 -0.94
C PHE A 206 -6.26 8.11 0.13
N TYR A 207 -7.22 7.20 0.00
CA TYR A 207 -8.22 7.04 1.04
C TYR A 207 -7.56 6.53 2.32
N ARG A 208 -7.80 7.24 3.41
CA ARG A 208 -7.38 6.85 4.76
C ARG A 208 -8.55 7.06 5.70
N THR A 209 -8.84 6.08 6.52
CA THR A 209 -9.91 6.20 7.53
C THR A 209 -9.53 7.25 8.58
N ASP A 210 -10.52 7.91 9.20
CA ASP A 210 -10.30 8.90 10.26
C ASP A 210 -9.47 8.33 11.42
N ALA A 211 -9.65 7.05 11.75
CA ALA A 211 -8.87 6.35 12.77
C ALA A 211 -7.38 6.25 12.39
N SER A 212 -7.05 6.15 11.10
CA SER A 212 -5.66 6.09 10.63
C SER A 212 -4.97 7.45 10.60
N ARG A 213 -5.72 8.55 10.49
CA ARG A 213 -5.19 9.93 10.60
C ARG A 213 -4.78 10.26 12.02
N ASN A 214 -5.45 9.69 13.01
CA ASN A 214 -5.16 9.91 14.44
C ASN A 214 -4.06 8.98 14.99
N SER A 215 -3.69 7.91 14.31
CA SER A 215 -2.63 6.99 14.75
C SER A 215 -1.21 7.53 14.58
N SER A 216 -1.04 8.74 14.05
CA SER A 216 0.23 9.48 14.08
C SER A 216 0.59 10.03 15.47
N LYS A 217 -0.26 9.80 16.48
CA LYS A 217 0.05 10.07 17.88
C LYS A 217 0.48 8.78 18.55
N GLY A 218 1.76 8.53 18.58
CA GLY A 218 2.25 7.48 19.45
C GLY A 218 3.51 6.81 18.96
N GLY A 219 4.57 7.15 19.59
CA GLY A 219 5.83 6.45 19.67
C GLY A 219 7.00 7.30 19.35
#